data_8a888767561588439d2249ebe3857de3
#
_entry.id   8a888767561588439d2249ebe3857de3
#
_cell.length_a   1.000
_cell.length_b   1.000
_cell.length_c   1.000
_cell.angle_alpha   90.00
_cell.angle_beta   90.00
_cell.angle_gamma   90.00
#
_symmetry.space_group_name_H-M   'P 1'
#
loop_
_entity.id
_entity.type
_entity.pdbx_description
1 polymer ?
#
loop_
_entity_poly.entity_id
_entity_poly.type
_entity_poly.pdbx_seq_one_letter_code
_entity_poly.pdbx_strand_id
1 'polypeptide(L)'
;MEKIGIIELEGMEFKAYHGCLEQEKARGNVFTVDFRGEADLIKAASSDNLNDTINYADIYEIVAEEMSIPSELLENVAGRIVEEIARRFPHLIRFSVRVSKRRPPVDGTAQWSRVTLFHNEK
;
A
#
# COMPACT_ATOMS: atom_id res chain seq x y z
N MET A 1 -22.01 6.39 -18.83
CA MET A 1 -21.62 6.92 -17.52
C MET A 1 -20.83 5.89 -16.74
N GLU A 2 -19.69 6.29 -16.27
CA GLU A 2 -18.87 5.39 -15.48
C GLU A 2 -19.40 5.29 -14.06
N LYS A 3 -19.28 4.09 -13.51
CA LYS A 3 -19.75 3.81 -12.14
C LYS A 3 -18.55 3.44 -11.30
N ILE A 4 -17.68 4.42 -11.10
CA ILE A 4 -16.42 4.21 -10.41
C ILE A 4 -16.53 4.79 -9.02
N GLY A 5 -16.11 3.99 -8.06
CA GLY A 5 -15.95 4.45 -6.69
C GLY A 5 -14.51 4.31 -6.27
N ILE A 6 -14.22 4.87 -5.12
CA ILE A 6 -12.87 4.82 -4.55
C ILE A 6 -12.97 4.13 -3.21
N ILE A 7 -12.07 3.16 -2.99
CA ILE A 7 -11.94 2.52 -1.69
C ILE A 7 -10.51 2.75 -1.19
N GLU A 8 -10.40 3.13 0.08
CA GLU A 8 -9.12 3.49 0.65
C GLU A 8 -8.89 2.73 1.94
N LEU A 9 -7.64 2.40 2.19
CA LEU A 9 -7.21 1.88 3.47
C LEU A 9 -5.96 2.67 3.84
N GLU A 10 -6.08 3.54 4.84
CA GLU A 10 -5.08 4.54 5.16
C GLU A 10 -4.47 4.31 6.52
N GLY A 11 -3.22 4.73 6.67
CA GLY A 11 -2.60 4.76 7.98
C GLY A 11 -2.25 3.39 8.54
N MET A 12 -1.97 2.42 7.68
CA MET A 12 -1.52 1.11 8.15
C MET A 12 -0.11 1.24 8.69
N GLU A 13 0.10 0.96 9.97
CA GLU A 13 1.41 1.15 10.60
C GLU A 13 2.12 -0.17 10.79
N PHE A 14 3.42 -0.15 10.50
CA PHE A 14 4.26 -1.33 10.64
C PHE A 14 5.63 -0.95 11.18
N LYS A 15 6.13 -1.76 12.13
CA LYS A 15 7.54 -1.74 12.45
C LYS A 15 8.24 -2.61 11.41
N ALA A 16 9.17 -2.04 10.67
CA ALA A 16 9.82 -2.75 9.59
C ALA A 16 11.28 -2.31 9.46
N TYR A 17 12.03 -2.98 8.60
CA TYR A 17 13.48 -2.86 8.56
C TYR A 17 13.98 -2.50 7.17
N HIS A 18 13.20 -1.70 6.45
CA HIS A 18 13.58 -1.25 5.11
C HIS A 18 14.57 -0.11 5.21
N GLY A 19 15.61 -0.15 4.39
CA GLY A 19 16.59 0.92 4.33
C GLY A 19 17.95 0.40 3.91
N CYS A 20 18.78 1.30 3.45
CA CYS A 20 20.14 0.97 2.97
C CYS A 20 21.18 1.00 4.07
N LEU A 21 20.93 1.78 5.13
CA LEU A 21 21.93 1.96 6.18
C LEU A 21 21.87 0.81 7.18
N GLU A 22 23.04 0.46 7.73
CA GLU A 22 23.12 -0.61 8.70
C GLU A 22 22.22 -0.37 9.90
N GLN A 23 22.15 0.87 10.37
CA GLN A 23 21.30 1.18 11.52
C GLN A 23 19.82 0.99 11.21
N GLU A 24 19.42 1.22 9.97
CA GLU A 24 18.03 1.00 9.56
C GLU A 24 17.72 -0.49 9.57
N LYS A 25 18.66 -1.30 9.12
CA LYS A 25 18.48 -2.76 9.08
C LYS A 25 18.44 -3.36 10.48
N ALA A 26 19.21 -2.76 11.40
CA ALA A 26 19.32 -3.29 12.77
C ALA A 26 18.18 -2.83 13.67
N ARG A 27 17.81 -1.55 13.58
CA ARG A 27 16.84 -0.95 14.52
C ARG A 27 15.43 -0.91 13.96
N GLY A 28 15.32 -0.84 12.63
CA GLY A 28 14.03 -0.66 12.00
C GLY A 28 13.48 0.75 12.17
N ASN A 29 12.25 0.91 11.76
CA ASN A 29 11.57 2.20 11.83
C ASN A 29 10.07 1.94 11.76
N VAL A 30 9.30 2.98 11.99
CA VAL A 30 7.85 2.93 11.81
C VAL A 30 7.54 3.37 10.38
N PHE A 31 6.81 2.54 9.68
CA PHE A 31 6.38 2.82 8.30
C PHE A 31 4.87 2.89 8.27
N THR A 32 4.35 3.75 7.40
CA THR A 32 2.92 3.86 7.18
C THR A 32 2.63 3.54 5.72
N VAL A 33 1.62 2.71 5.50
CA VAL A 33 1.23 2.33 4.13
C VAL A 33 -0.19 2.77 3.90
N ASP A 34 -0.43 3.37 2.75
CA ASP A 34 -1.76 3.82 2.33
C ASP A 34 -2.10 3.21 0.98
N PHE A 35 -3.32 2.74 0.86
CA PHE A 35 -3.84 2.17 -0.37
C PHE A 35 -5.05 2.99 -0.81
N ARG A 36 -5.14 3.27 -2.12
CA ARG A 36 -6.28 3.95 -2.71
C ARG A 36 -6.60 3.31 -4.04
N GLY A 37 -7.79 2.74 -4.16
CA GLY A 37 -8.15 2.00 -5.37
C GLY A 37 -9.47 2.46 -5.97
N GLU A 38 -9.57 2.39 -7.30
CA GLU A 38 -10.77 2.71 -8.05
C GLU A 38 -11.37 1.42 -8.59
N ALA A 39 -12.66 1.24 -8.36
CA ALA A 39 -13.36 0.04 -8.79
C ALA A 39 -14.83 0.37 -8.96
N ASP A 40 -15.55 -0.53 -9.64
CA ASP A 40 -17.00 -0.40 -9.72
C ASP A 40 -17.57 -0.89 -8.39
N LEU A 41 -18.05 0.03 -7.58
CA LEU A 41 -18.61 -0.26 -6.26
C LEU A 41 -20.12 -0.17 -6.23
N ILE A 42 -20.77 0.03 -7.37
CA ILE A 42 -22.22 0.24 -7.43
C ILE A 42 -22.98 -1.04 -7.07
N LYS A 43 -22.46 -2.18 -7.49
CA LYS A 43 -23.12 -3.45 -7.17
C LYS A 43 -23.16 -3.67 -5.65
N ALA A 44 -22.03 -3.44 -4.99
CA ALA A 44 -21.96 -3.59 -3.54
C ALA A 44 -22.90 -2.56 -2.85
N ALA A 45 -22.96 -1.36 -3.42
CA ALA A 45 -23.83 -0.31 -2.87
C ALA A 45 -25.28 -0.73 -2.83
N SER A 46 -25.73 -1.52 -3.82
CA SER A 46 -27.12 -1.95 -3.86
C SER A 46 -27.35 -3.30 -3.21
N SER A 47 -26.38 -4.22 -3.28
CA SER A 47 -26.57 -5.59 -2.79
C SER A 47 -26.25 -5.75 -1.31
N ASP A 48 -25.40 -4.89 -0.79
CA ASP A 48 -24.91 -5.00 0.60
C ASP A 48 -24.19 -6.34 0.81
N ASN A 49 -23.55 -6.87 -0.24
CA ASN A 49 -22.89 -8.17 -0.19
C ASN A 49 -21.38 -7.97 -0.29
N LEU A 50 -20.66 -8.48 0.70
CA LEU A 50 -19.20 -8.35 0.75
C LEU A 50 -18.53 -8.90 -0.51
N ASN A 51 -19.09 -9.93 -1.13
CA ASN A 51 -18.49 -10.52 -2.31
C ASN A 51 -18.56 -9.61 -3.55
N ASP A 52 -19.31 -8.52 -3.46
CA ASP A 52 -19.43 -7.58 -4.57
C ASP A 52 -18.49 -6.39 -4.46
N THR A 53 -17.59 -6.41 -3.50
CA THR A 53 -16.65 -5.31 -3.28
C THR A 53 -15.24 -5.84 -3.08
N ILE A 54 -14.33 -4.92 -2.79
CA ILE A 54 -12.96 -5.26 -2.42
C ILE A 54 -12.93 -5.35 -0.89
N ASN A 55 -12.56 -6.50 -0.37
CA ASN A 55 -12.43 -6.67 1.08
C ASN A 55 -11.11 -6.06 1.52
N TYR A 56 -11.18 -4.93 2.21
CA TYR A 56 -9.96 -4.22 2.62
C TYR A 56 -9.12 -5.04 3.61
N ALA A 57 -9.70 -6.01 4.30
CA ALA A 57 -8.91 -6.87 5.18
C ALA A 57 -7.91 -7.69 4.37
N ASP A 58 -8.28 -8.09 3.14
CA ASP A 58 -7.36 -8.81 2.26
C ASP A 58 -6.23 -7.90 1.79
N ILE A 59 -6.55 -6.62 1.56
CA ILE A 59 -5.51 -5.63 1.22
C ILE A 59 -4.53 -5.52 2.38
N TYR A 60 -5.05 -5.41 3.61
CA TYR A 60 -4.19 -5.30 4.78
C TYR A 60 -3.25 -6.50 4.90
N GLU A 61 -3.77 -7.72 4.68
CA GLU A 61 -2.96 -8.93 4.80
C GLU A 61 -1.82 -8.94 3.80
N ILE A 62 -2.10 -8.51 2.56
CA ILE A 62 -1.05 -8.42 1.55
C ILE A 62 0.03 -7.44 1.99
N VAL A 63 -0.39 -6.26 2.43
CA VAL A 63 0.55 -5.22 2.85
C VAL A 63 1.39 -5.71 4.03
N ALA A 64 0.75 -6.31 5.03
CA ALA A 64 1.46 -6.79 6.21
C ALA A 64 2.50 -7.84 5.86
N GLU A 65 2.15 -8.77 4.97
CA GLU A 65 3.07 -9.81 4.57
C GLU A 65 4.29 -9.24 3.85
N GLU A 66 4.05 -8.34 2.88
CA GLU A 66 5.15 -7.75 2.13
C GLU A 66 6.01 -6.83 2.99
N MET A 67 5.40 -6.10 3.91
CA MET A 67 6.16 -5.22 4.80
C MET A 67 7.07 -6.00 5.75
N SER A 68 6.77 -7.26 6.02
CA SER A 68 7.60 -8.09 6.89
C SER A 68 8.90 -8.56 6.24
N ILE A 69 9.02 -8.39 4.92
CA ILE A 69 10.22 -8.79 4.17
C ILE A 69 11.04 -7.53 3.90
N PRO A 70 12.26 -7.43 4.45
CA PRO A 70 13.06 -6.20 4.31
C PRO A 70 13.43 -5.91 2.86
N SER A 71 13.45 -4.64 2.52
CA SER A 71 13.95 -4.12 1.26
C SER A 71 14.91 -2.98 1.55
N GLU A 72 15.86 -2.74 0.65
CA GLU A 72 16.74 -1.58 0.80
C GLU A 72 16.02 -0.30 0.42
N LEU A 73 15.14 -0.36 -0.57
CA LEU A 73 14.45 0.81 -1.08
C LEU A 73 12.95 0.70 -0.86
N LEU A 74 12.30 1.82 -0.54
CA LEU A 74 10.85 1.86 -0.43
C LEU A 74 10.18 1.50 -1.75
N GLU A 75 10.81 1.88 -2.88
CA GLU A 75 10.31 1.53 -4.20
C GLU A 75 10.16 0.02 -4.36
N ASN A 76 11.09 -0.74 -3.79
CA ASN A 76 11.06 -2.18 -3.94
C ASN A 76 9.90 -2.80 -3.16
N VAL A 77 9.72 -2.42 -1.88
CA VAL A 77 8.62 -2.98 -1.11
C VAL A 77 7.28 -2.50 -1.66
N ALA A 78 7.19 -1.23 -2.08
CA ALA A 78 5.97 -0.71 -2.69
C ALA A 78 5.64 -1.47 -3.97
N GLY A 79 6.65 -1.78 -4.78
CA GLY A 79 6.48 -2.55 -6.01
C GLY A 79 5.95 -3.95 -5.74
N ARG A 80 6.49 -4.62 -4.70
CA ARG A 80 6.00 -5.95 -4.35
C ARG A 80 4.54 -5.92 -3.92
N ILE A 81 4.16 -4.88 -3.15
CA ILE A 81 2.78 -4.72 -2.73
C ILE A 81 1.87 -4.50 -3.94
N VAL A 82 2.28 -3.61 -4.85
CA VAL A 82 1.49 -3.32 -6.04
C VAL A 82 1.29 -4.57 -6.89
N GLU A 83 2.36 -5.36 -7.09
CA GLU A 83 2.26 -6.57 -7.91
C GLU A 83 1.29 -7.58 -7.30
N GLU A 84 1.36 -7.75 -5.99
CA GLU A 84 0.49 -8.74 -5.34
C GLU A 84 -0.97 -8.29 -5.35
N ILE A 85 -1.22 -7.00 -5.12
CA ILE A 85 -2.59 -6.48 -5.18
C ILE A 85 -3.15 -6.62 -6.60
N ALA A 86 -2.35 -6.26 -7.62
CA ALA A 86 -2.79 -6.37 -9.01
C ALA A 86 -3.14 -7.82 -9.35
N ARG A 87 -2.35 -8.77 -8.86
CA ARG A 87 -2.59 -10.18 -9.15
C ARG A 87 -3.86 -10.69 -8.48
N ARG A 88 -4.12 -10.25 -7.24
CA ARG A 88 -5.24 -10.77 -6.47
C ARG A 88 -6.54 -10.01 -6.68
N PHE A 89 -6.46 -8.78 -7.19
CA PHE A 89 -7.64 -7.94 -7.41
C PHE A 89 -7.66 -7.41 -8.83
N PRO A 90 -7.89 -8.29 -9.82
CA PRO A 90 -7.86 -7.86 -11.22
C PRO A 90 -9.00 -6.91 -11.60
N HIS A 91 -10.00 -6.76 -10.73
CA HIS A 91 -11.11 -5.85 -11.00
C HIS A 91 -10.83 -4.41 -10.62
N LEU A 92 -9.71 -4.14 -9.94
CA LEU A 92 -9.31 -2.77 -9.67
C LEU A 92 -8.97 -2.09 -10.99
N ILE A 93 -9.61 -0.94 -11.24
CA ILE A 93 -9.40 -0.19 -12.48
C ILE A 93 -8.04 0.47 -12.43
N ARG A 94 -7.74 1.06 -11.27
CA ARG A 94 -6.50 1.77 -11.05
C ARG A 94 -6.32 1.88 -9.54
N PHE A 95 -5.08 1.79 -9.07
CA PHE A 95 -4.85 1.97 -7.65
C PHE A 95 -3.43 2.48 -7.40
N SER A 96 -3.22 2.98 -6.19
CA SER A 96 -1.90 3.42 -5.76
C SER A 96 -1.60 2.87 -4.38
N VAL A 97 -0.30 2.72 -4.13
CA VAL A 97 0.22 2.32 -2.82
C VAL A 97 1.29 3.33 -2.45
N ARG A 98 1.18 3.91 -1.26
CA ARG A 98 2.16 4.85 -0.75
C ARG A 98 2.81 4.26 0.48
N VAL A 99 4.14 4.15 0.47
CA VAL A 99 4.90 3.69 1.62
C VAL A 99 5.67 4.88 2.15
N SER A 100 5.50 5.16 3.44
CA SER A 100 6.09 6.33 4.09
C SER A 100 7.03 5.86 5.20
N LYS A 101 8.25 6.40 5.20
CA LYS A 101 9.24 6.16 6.24
C LYS A 101 9.26 7.35 7.17
N ARG A 102 9.07 7.10 8.47
CA ARG A 102 9.04 8.16 9.46
C ARG A 102 10.47 8.61 9.76
N ARG A 103 10.64 9.94 9.82
CA ARG A 103 11.91 10.56 10.21
C ARG A 103 13.10 9.89 9.52
N PRO A 104 13.17 10.02 8.20
CA PRO A 104 14.24 9.35 7.46
C PRO A 104 15.61 9.90 7.88
N PRO A 105 16.67 9.08 7.76
CA PRO A 105 18.01 9.47 8.20
C PRO A 105 18.66 10.43 7.21
N VAL A 106 18.37 11.72 7.37
CA VAL A 106 18.97 12.78 6.57
C VAL A 106 19.75 13.71 7.49
N ASP A 107 20.60 14.53 6.89
CA ASP A 107 21.35 15.53 7.65
C ASP A 107 20.48 16.76 7.81
N GLY A 108 19.65 16.73 8.83
CA GLY A 108 18.64 17.75 9.07
C GLY A 108 17.38 17.07 9.58
N THR A 109 16.23 17.69 9.32
CA THR A 109 14.96 17.18 9.82
C THR A 109 13.94 17.06 8.68
N ALA A 110 13.41 15.86 8.51
CA ALA A 110 12.26 15.61 7.63
C ALA A 110 11.33 14.69 8.39
N GLN A 111 10.02 14.93 8.28
CA GLN A 111 9.06 14.07 8.98
C GLN A 111 8.89 12.73 8.27
N TRP A 112 8.82 12.76 6.97
CA TRP A 112 8.51 11.57 6.17
C TRP A 112 9.32 11.56 4.90
N SER A 113 9.69 10.37 4.46
CA SER A 113 10.10 10.11 3.10
C SER A 113 9.08 9.13 2.52
N ARG A 114 8.54 9.44 1.35
CA ARG A 114 7.42 8.68 0.79
C ARG A 114 7.67 8.30 -0.65
N VAL A 115 7.19 7.10 -1.00
CA VAL A 115 7.17 6.65 -2.39
C VAL A 115 5.72 6.23 -2.68
N THR A 116 5.19 6.72 -3.79
CA THR A 116 3.87 6.32 -4.25
C THR A 116 4.00 5.70 -5.62
N LEU A 117 3.49 4.48 -5.77
CA LEU A 117 3.46 3.79 -7.04
C LEU A 117 2.02 3.61 -7.48
N PHE A 118 1.80 3.72 -8.78
CA PHE A 118 0.47 3.62 -9.39
C PHE A 118 0.41 2.40 -10.28
N HIS A 119 -0.75 1.77 -10.31
CA HIS A 119 -1.02 0.68 -11.24
C HIS A 119 -2.30 0.98 -11.99
N ASN A 120 -2.23 0.96 -13.32
CA ASN A 120 -3.40 1.16 -14.17
C ASN A 120 -3.71 -0.12 -14.89
N GLU A 121 -5.00 -0.41 -14.99
CA GLU A 121 -5.44 -1.50 -15.85
C GLU A 121 -5.19 -1.14 -17.30
N LYS A 122 -4.80 -2.13 -18.08
CA LYS A 122 -4.52 -1.90 -19.50
C LYS A 122 -5.64 -2.43 -20.35
#